data_24b763dbcc712b84f9852f81bfcc147a
#
_entry.id   24b763dbcc712b84f9852f81bfcc147a
#
_cell.length_a   1.000
_cell.length_b   1.000
_cell.length_c   1.000
_cell.angle_alpha   90.00
_cell.angle_beta   90.00
_cell.angle_gamma   90.00
#
_symmetry.space_group_name_H-M   'P 1'
#
loop_
_entity.id
_entity.type
_entity.pdbx_description
1 polymer ?
#
loop_
_entity_poly.entity_id
_entity_poly.type
_entity_poly.pdbx_seq_one_letter_code
_entity_poly.pdbx_strand_id
1 'polypeptide(L)'
;LLAAVLFSIPVFSQSADERIGTLINQSDWFGLEENYPILKDSMQVDFLKLMSEIMIDYNFNRPDKAISGIRKLLTNHQNEIGGSNVLGMTILACQIDGLRGNYASAAQNAQNIIDQLKAQNAEKEAYEGLEQVFSFYSKLSSIPAPSITRPDCDVSVPIEIEKVKLPTSVEPKGWRGTTILIPVTINGKTYRFIFDTGAGTSFMSERFAKEVGVRMLNDSLTINSTLPGAMNGQMGTVENMQIGSMIFHYPLITVAPPNALDSVMRVDAILGMDFINLFDELRIYPKEKKIVFPVSSTPLPTSGRNMILTDRALKIKAEANNGERLKLHFDTGCSTAGLYYRYYEGHKSELDASGKREHITGGGFNIVVTKE
;
A
#
# COMPACT_ATOMS: atom_id res chain seq x y z
N LEU A 1 28.93 2.57 59.66
CA LEU A 1 28.92 1.69 58.48
C LEU A 1 27.47 1.27 58.22
N LEU A 2 26.72 2.01 57.35
CA LEU A 2 25.45 1.56 56.83
C LEU A 2 25.75 0.74 55.56
N ALA A 3 25.45 -0.55 55.63
CA ALA A 3 25.44 -1.43 54.46
C ALA A 3 24.15 -1.14 53.65
N ALA A 4 24.30 -0.54 52.49
CA ALA A 4 23.21 -0.43 51.51
C ALA A 4 23.00 -1.82 50.88
N VAL A 5 21.92 -2.47 51.26
CA VAL A 5 21.43 -3.69 50.56
C VAL A 5 20.76 -3.24 49.26
N LEU A 6 21.48 -3.36 48.17
CA LEU A 6 20.93 -3.22 46.81
C LEU A 6 20.06 -4.45 46.55
N PHE A 7 18.74 -4.29 46.66
CA PHE A 7 17.76 -5.23 46.08
C PHE A 7 17.84 -5.09 44.59
N SER A 8 18.53 -6.02 43.92
CA SER A 8 18.34 -6.24 42.46
C SER A 8 16.92 -6.80 42.27
N ILE A 9 16.01 -5.92 41.87
CA ILE A 9 14.71 -6.34 41.36
C ILE A 9 15.02 -7.15 40.10
N PRO A 10 14.62 -8.45 40.01
CA PRO A 10 14.77 -9.19 38.75
C PRO A 10 13.90 -8.47 37.73
N VAL A 11 14.54 -7.88 36.72
CA VAL A 11 13.88 -7.46 35.51
C VAL A 11 13.43 -8.76 34.87
N PHE A 12 12.15 -9.12 34.99
CA PHE A 12 11.57 -10.22 34.25
C PHE A 12 11.76 -9.89 32.77
N SER A 13 12.69 -10.54 32.12
CA SER A 13 12.88 -10.47 30.69
C SER A 13 11.58 -10.98 30.03
N GLN A 14 10.95 -10.16 29.19
CA GLN A 14 9.83 -10.61 28.38
C GLN A 14 10.19 -11.88 27.65
N SER A 15 9.28 -12.86 27.61
CA SER A 15 9.46 -14.07 26.82
C SER A 15 9.62 -13.74 25.33
N ALA A 16 10.22 -14.65 24.57
CA ALA A 16 10.34 -14.48 23.12
C ALA A 16 8.97 -14.26 22.45
N ASP A 17 7.96 -15.02 22.91
CA ASP A 17 6.57 -14.89 22.39
C ASP A 17 5.96 -13.53 22.72
N GLU A 18 6.13 -13.00 23.93
CA GLU A 18 5.65 -11.67 24.32
C GLU A 18 6.31 -10.55 23.51
N ARG A 19 7.63 -10.63 23.30
CA ARG A 19 8.34 -9.64 22.46
C ARG A 19 7.84 -9.65 21.03
N ILE A 20 7.73 -10.81 20.43
CA ILE A 20 7.23 -10.96 19.04
C ILE A 20 5.77 -10.54 18.95
N GLY A 21 4.91 -10.94 19.89
CA GLY A 21 3.51 -10.51 19.94
C GLY A 21 3.37 -8.98 20.05
N THR A 22 4.24 -8.34 20.84
CA THR A 22 4.27 -6.88 20.97
C THR A 22 4.60 -6.19 19.64
N LEU A 23 5.62 -6.67 18.91
CA LEU A 23 5.99 -6.12 17.60
C LEU A 23 4.87 -6.27 16.57
N ILE A 24 4.17 -7.41 16.55
CA ILE A 24 3.01 -7.63 15.68
C ILE A 24 1.88 -6.66 16.03
N ASN A 25 1.52 -6.54 17.31
CA ASN A 25 0.45 -5.66 17.78
C ASN A 25 0.73 -4.18 17.50
N GLN A 26 2.00 -3.78 17.52
CA GLN A 26 2.44 -2.42 17.20
C GLN A 26 2.62 -2.19 15.69
N SER A 27 2.45 -3.24 14.86
CA SER A 27 2.76 -3.20 13.42
C SER A 27 4.18 -2.72 13.15
N ASP A 28 5.13 -3.10 14.03
CA ASP A 28 6.55 -2.84 13.85
C ASP A 28 7.20 -3.95 13.01
N TRP A 29 6.95 -3.90 11.71
CA TRP A 29 7.40 -4.93 10.77
C TRP A 29 8.92 -4.94 10.59
N PHE A 30 9.60 -3.80 10.72
CA PHE A 30 11.06 -3.75 10.70
C PHE A 30 11.64 -4.38 11.97
N GLY A 31 11.08 -4.05 13.12
CA GLY A 31 11.45 -4.67 14.38
C GLY A 31 11.18 -6.17 14.39
N LEU A 32 10.06 -6.60 13.80
CA LEU A 32 9.72 -8.01 13.67
C LEU A 32 10.75 -8.76 12.79
N GLU A 33 11.12 -8.22 11.62
CA GLU A 33 12.12 -8.83 10.73
C GLU A 33 13.50 -8.92 11.39
N GLU A 34 13.89 -7.91 12.18
CA GLU A 34 15.18 -7.88 12.88
C GLU A 34 15.24 -8.88 14.06
N ASN A 35 14.14 -9.00 14.82
CA ASN A 35 14.12 -9.79 16.05
C ASN A 35 13.71 -11.25 15.85
N TYR A 36 12.84 -11.55 14.88
CA TYR A 36 12.31 -12.90 14.69
C TYR A 36 13.41 -13.95 14.45
N PRO A 37 14.42 -13.74 13.57
CA PRO A 37 15.50 -14.72 13.37
C PRO A 37 16.31 -15.05 14.63
N ILE A 38 16.36 -14.09 15.58
CA ILE A 38 17.10 -14.23 16.84
C ILE A 38 16.27 -14.98 17.88
N LEU A 39 14.96 -14.75 17.89
CA LEU A 39 14.07 -15.22 18.96
C LEU A 39 13.31 -16.51 18.61
N LYS A 40 13.17 -16.85 17.32
CA LYS A 40 12.31 -17.95 16.84
C LYS A 40 12.55 -19.29 17.53
N ASP A 41 13.81 -19.62 17.81
CA ASP A 41 14.17 -20.90 18.44
C ASP A 41 13.82 -20.95 19.93
N SER A 42 13.60 -19.79 20.56
CA SER A 42 13.15 -19.65 21.94
C SER A 42 11.65 -19.50 22.10
N MET A 43 10.91 -19.32 21.00
CA MET A 43 9.45 -19.22 21.01
C MET A 43 8.82 -20.59 21.26
N GLN A 44 7.73 -20.59 22.04
CA GLN A 44 6.98 -21.79 22.41
C GLN A 44 5.64 -21.92 21.66
N VAL A 45 5.14 -20.81 21.10
CA VAL A 45 3.81 -20.73 20.46
C VAL A 45 3.95 -20.88 18.95
N ASP A 46 3.58 -22.05 18.41
CA ASP A 46 3.80 -22.37 17.00
C ASP A 46 2.98 -21.52 16.04
N PHE A 47 1.71 -21.22 16.36
CA PHE A 47 0.93 -20.31 15.50
C PHE A 47 1.54 -18.90 15.45
N LEU A 48 2.18 -18.43 16.51
CA LEU A 48 2.81 -17.11 16.56
C LEU A 48 4.08 -17.07 15.69
N LYS A 49 4.86 -18.18 15.65
CA LYS A 49 5.98 -18.33 14.71
C LYS A 49 5.49 -18.19 13.27
N LEU A 50 4.44 -18.95 12.92
CA LEU A 50 3.88 -18.94 11.57
C LEU A 50 3.27 -17.58 11.22
N MET A 51 2.56 -16.94 12.15
CA MET A 51 2.02 -15.58 11.97
C MET A 51 3.15 -14.57 11.73
N SER A 52 4.26 -14.69 12.46
CA SER A 52 5.44 -13.82 12.27
C SER A 52 6.01 -13.95 10.86
N GLU A 53 6.17 -15.18 10.37
CA GLU A 53 6.65 -15.45 9.01
C GLU A 53 5.70 -14.86 7.96
N ILE A 54 4.39 -15.04 8.13
CA ILE A 54 3.37 -14.47 7.24
C ILE A 54 3.50 -12.95 7.19
N MET A 55 3.56 -12.29 8.35
CA MET A 55 3.61 -10.83 8.40
C MET A 55 4.93 -10.27 7.85
N ILE A 56 6.05 -10.95 8.07
CA ILE A 56 7.33 -10.60 7.43
C ILE A 56 7.22 -10.80 5.93
N ASP A 57 6.75 -11.96 5.46
CA ASP A 57 6.66 -12.24 4.03
C ASP A 57 5.72 -11.27 3.31
N TYR A 58 4.58 -10.94 3.90
CA TYR A 58 3.65 -9.98 3.33
C TYR A 58 4.24 -8.57 3.22
N ASN A 59 4.75 -8.04 4.33
CA ASN A 59 5.24 -6.66 4.38
C ASN A 59 6.55 -6.45 3.61
N PHE A 60 7.35 -7.50 3.41
CA PHE A 60 8.56 -7.46 2.59
C PHE A 60 8.35 -7.97 1.15
N ASN A 61 7.11 -7.89 0.66
CA ASN A 61 6.70 -8.17 -0.72
C ASN A 61 7.06 -9.58 -1.20
N ARG A 62 6.76 -10.59 -0.39
CA ARG A 62 6.87 -12.02 -0.74
C ARG A 62 5.49 -12.70 -0.72
N PRO A 63 4.55 -12.29 -1.58
CA PRO A 63 3.14 -12.67 -1.50
C PRO A 63 2.91 -14.18 -1.62
N ASP A 64 3.75 -14.92 -2.38
CA ASP A 64 3.63 -16.38 -2.51
C ASP A 64 3.89 -17.11 -1.19
N LYS A 65 4.89 -16.64 -0.45
CA LYS A 65 5.20 -17.21 0.87
C LYS A 65 4.12 -16.83 1.88
N ALA A 66 3.68 -15.56 1.86
CA ALA A 66 2.62 -15.09 2.74
C ALA A 66 1.33 -15.88 2.57
N ILE A 67 0.84 -16.07 1.32
CA ILE A 67 -0.40 -16.84 1.08
C ILE A 67 -0.26 -18.32 1.45
N SER A 68 0.90 -18.92 1.21
CA SER A 68 1.20 -20.29 1.64
C SER A 68 1.18 -20.41 3.17
N GLY A 69 1.77 -19.44 3.88
CA GLY A 69 1.74 -19.36 5.34
C GLY A 69 0.33 -19.20 5.89
N ILE A 70 -0.47 -18.29 5.30
CA ILE A 70 -1.86 -18.06 5.71
C ILE A 70 -2.69 -19.34 5.58
N ARG A 71 -2.56 -20.07 4.47
CA ARG A 71 -3.27 -21.34 4.28
C ARG A 71 -2.92 -22.35 5.37
N LYS A 72 -1.63 -22.49 5.71
CA LYS A 72 -1.18 -23.35 6.81
C LYS A 72 -1.74 -22.91 8.16
N LEU A 73 -1.71 -21.60 8.45
CA LEU A 73 -2.23 -21.02 9.69
C LEU A 73 -3.73 -21.31 9.86
N LEU A 74 -4.51 -21.05 8.83
CA LEU A 74 -5.97 -21.29 8.86
C LEU A 74 -6.33 -22.77 8.87
N THR A 75 -5.49 -23.66 8.31
CA THR A 75 -5.73 -25.11 8.35
C THR A 75 -5.38 -25.70 9.71
N ASN A 76 -4.24 -25.32 10.29
CA ASN A 76 -3.68 -26.02 11.46
C ASN A 76 -3.99 -25.34 12.79
N HIS A 77 -4.21 -24.00 12.80
CA HIS A 77 -4.27 -23.17 13.99
C HIS A 77 -5.51 -22.28 14.07
N GLN A 78 -6.52 -22.52 13.25
CA GLN A 78 -7.72 -21.68 13.19
C GLN A 78 -8.38 -21.48 14.56
N ASN A 79 -8.47 -22.53 15.36
CA ASN A 79 -9.08 -22.49 16.71
C ASN A 79 -8.21 -21.77 17.74
N GLU A 80 -6.89 -21.71 17.52
CA GLU A 80 -5.93 -21.11 18.46
C GLU A 80 -5.82 -19.59 18.29
N ILE A 81 -5.93 -19.11 17.04
CA ILE A 81 -5.72 -17.69 16.74
C ILE A 81 -6.95 -16.79 17.00
N GLY A 82 -8.12 -17.40 17.20
CA GLY A 82 -9.38 -16.68 17.45
C GLY A 82 -10.01 -16.04 16.21
N GLY A 83 -11.34 -15.81 16.28
CA GLY A 83 -12.14 -15.43 15.12
C GLY A 83 -11.69 -14.15 14.41
N SER A 84 -11.28 -13.12 15.14
CA SER A 84 -10.81 -11.85 14.54
C SER A 84 -9.55 -12.04 13.69
N ASN A 85 -8.61 -12.89 14.14
CA ASN A 85 -7.41 -13.19 13.36
C ASN A 85 -7.72 -14.09 12.16
N VAL A 86 -8.65 -15.05 12.30
CA VAL A 86 -9.15 -15.85 11.16
C VAL A 86 -9.71 -14.93 10.08
N LEU A 87 -10.59 -13.99 10.46
CA LEU A 87 -11.16 -13.02 9.53
C LEU A 87 -10.07 -12.16 8.87
N GLY A 88 -9.17 -11.60 9.66
CA GLY A 88 -8.06 -10.75 9.16
C GLY A 88 -7.16 -11.50 8.18
N MET A 89 -6.76 -12.75 8.50
CA MET A 89 -5.93 -13.58 7.62
C MET A 89 -6.67 -13.98 6.35
N THR A 90 -7.97 -14.24 6.41
CA THR A 90 -8.80 -14.52 5.23
C THR A 90 -8.88 -13.32 4.30
N ILE A 91 -9.15 -12.12 4.84
CA ILE A 91 -9.17 -10.88 4.05
C ILE A 91 -7.80 -10.64 3.40
N LEU A 92 -6.72 -10.85 4.15
CA LEU A 92 -5.36 -10.72 3.63
C LEU A 92 -5.09 -11.71 2.48
N ALA A 93 -5.52 -12.97 2.61
CA ALA A 93 -5.43 -13.95 1.53
C ALA A 93 -6.21 -13.51 0.28
N CYS A 94 -7.44 -13.01 0.45
CA CYS A 94 -8.24 -12.48 -0.65
C CYS A 94 -7.56 -11.30 -1.34
N GLN A 95 -6.94 -10.39 -0.57
CA GLN A 95 -6.22 -9.24 -1.11
C GLN A 95 -4.99 -9.68 -1.92
N ILE A 96 -4.20 -10.63 -1.41
CA ILE A 96 -3.02 -11.17 -2.11
C ILE A 96 -3.45 -11.86 -3.42
N ASP A 97 -4.46 -12.73 -3.38
CA ASP A 97 -4.98 -13.41 -4.57
C ASP A 97 -5.55 -12.38 -5.57
N GLY A 98 -6.29 -11.38 -5.08
CA GLY A 98 -6.86 -10.33 -5.90
C GLY A 98 -5.83 -9.47 -6.62
N LEU A 99 -4.74 -9.07 -5.94
CA LEU A 99 -3.64 -8.33 -6.57
C LEU A 99 -2.92 -9.12 -7.67
N ARG A 100 -2.99 -10.45 -7.62
CA ARG A 100 -2.42 -11.35 -8.62
C ARG A 100 -3.38 -11.75 -9.73
N GLY A 101 -4.59 -11.20 -9.74
CA GLY A 101 -5.64 -11.56 -10.69
C GLY A 101 -6.31 -12.91 -10.42
N ASN A 102 -6.03 -13.56 -9.29
CA ASN A 102 -6.63 -14.84 -8.88
C ASN A 102 -8.03 -14.61 -8.26
N TYR A 103 -8.90 -13.91 -8.97
CA TYR A 103 -10.18 -13.45 -8.44
C TYR A 103 -11.10 -14.58 -7.98
N ALA A 104 -11.13 -15.70 -8.72
CA ALA A 104 -11.91 -16.86 -8.32
C ALA A 104 -11.43 -17.46 -6.99
N SER A 105 -10.11 -17.54 -6.77
CA SER A 105 -9.53 -17.99 -5.50
C SER A 105 -9.87 -17.02 -4.36
N ALA A 106 -9.77 -15.70 -4.61
CA ALA A 106 -10.14 -14.68 -3.62
C ALA A 106 -11.62 -14.79 -3.21
N ALA A 107 -12.52 -14.94 -4.17
CA ALA A 107 -13.93 -15.14 -3.90
C ALA A 107 -14.18 -16.44 -3.10
N GLN A 108 -13.56 -17.56 -3.49
CA GLN A 108 -13.71 -18.83 -2.79
C GLN A 108 -13.20 -18.79 -1.37
N ASN A 109 -12.07 -18.11 -1.10
CA ASN A 109 -11.55 -17.94 0.26
C ASN A 109 -12.55 -17.19 1.16
N ALA A 110 -13.17 -16.12 0.65
CA ALA A 110 -14.20 -15.39 1.38
C ALA A 110 -15.44 -16.27 1.63
N GLN A 111 -15.93 -16.97 0.60
CA GLN A 111 -17.13 -17.83 0.70
C GLN A 111 -16.93 -18.95 1.72
N ASN A 112 -15.78 -19.59 1.78
CA ASN A 112 -15.50 -20.66 2.72
C ASN A 112 -15.67 -20.21 4.18
N ILE A 113 -15.24 -19.02 4.54
CA ILE A 113 -15.40 -18.49 5.90
C ILE A 113 -16.83 -18.03 6.15
N ILE A 114 -17.50 -17.44 5.16
CA ILE A 114 -18.92 -17.11 5.25
C ILE A 114 -19.74 -18.36 5.58
N ASP A 115 -19.52 -19.45 4.87
CA ASP A 115 -20.23 -20.72 5.06
C ASP A 115 -19.98 -21.31 6.45
N GLN A 116 -18.73 -21.25 6.94
CA GLN A 116 -18.39 -21.69 8.31
C GLN A 116 -19.10 -20.85 9.36
N LEU A 117 -19.09 -19.52 9.23
CA LEU A 117 -19.76 -18.62 10.20
C LEU A 117 -21.27 -18.83 10.19
N LYS A 118 -21.89 -19.01 9.02
CA LYS A 118 -23.32 -19.33 8.90
C LYS A 118 -23.66 -20.68 9.52
N ALA A 119 -22.82 -21.70 9.34
CA ALA A 119 -22.99 -23.00 9.97
C ALA A 119 -22.90 -22.97 11.50
N GLN A 120 -22.15 -22.00 12.04
CA GLN A 120 -22.05 -21.73 13.48
C GLN A 120 -23.15 -20.81 14.01
N ASN A 121 -24.14 -20.43 13.18
CA ASN A 121 -25.18 -19.45 13.50
C ASN A 121 -24.64 -18.09 13.96
N ALA A 122 -23.50 -17.65 13.39
CA ALA A 122 -22.95 -16.34 13.67
C ALA A 122 -23.87 -15.23 13.17
N GLU A 123 -23.91 -14.11 13.92
CA GLU A 123 -24.68 -12.93 13.53
C GLU A 123 -24.14 -12.35 12.21
N LYS A 124 -25.01 -11.70 11.44
CA LYS A 124 -24.69 -11.21 10.09
C LYS A 124 -23.51 -10.25 10.08
N GLU A 125 -23.39 -9.42 11.08
CA GLU A 125 -22.32 -8.44 11.29
C GLU A 125 -20.93 -9.09 11.30
N ALA A 126 -20.83 -10.36 11.70
CA ALA A 126 -19.56 -11.10 11.74
C ALA A 126 -19.02 -11.44 10.34
N TYR A 127 -19.85 -11.49 9.31
CA TYR A 127 -19.44 -11.88 7.95
C TYR A 127 -19.88 -10.92 6.84
N GLU A 128 -20.59 -9.83 7.16
CA GLU A 128 -21.04 -8.85 6.16
C GLU A 128 -19.88 -8.27 5.33
N GLY A 129 -18.75 -7.98 5.97
CA GLY A 129 -17.55 -7.52 5.27
C GLY A 129 -17.00 -8.55 4.30
N LEU A 130 -17.06 -9.84 4.63
CA LEU A 130 -16.66 -10.92 3.72
C LEU A 130 -17.67 -11.10 2.57
N GLU A 131 -18.95 -10.87 2.77
CA GLU A 131 -19.95 -10.89 1.68
C GLU A 131 -19.63 -9.79 0.64
N GLN A 132 -19.17 -8.62 1.09
CA GLN A 132 -18.70 -7.56 0.18
C GLN A 132 -17.46 -7.99 -0.60
N VAL A 133 -16.47 -8.58 0.08
CA VAL A 133 -15.24 -9.12 -0.54
C VAL A 133 -15.59 -10.22 -1.56
N PHE A 134 -16.45 -11.16 -1.20
CA PHE A 134 -16.94 -12.22 -2.08
C PHE A 134 -17.62 -11.65 -3.33
N SER A 135 -18.59 -10.74 -3.14
CA SER A 135 -19.31 -10.09 -4.24
C SER A 135 -18.36 -9.39 -5.20
N PHE A 136 -17.40 -8.63 -4.66
CA PHE A 136 -16.41 -7.91 -5.43
C PHE A 136 -15.56 -8.85 -6.31
N TYR A 137 -14.91 -9.86 -5.72
CA TYR A 137 -14.07 -10.78 -6.47
C TYR A 137 -14.84 -11.72 -7.39
N SER A 138 -16.06 -12.10 -7.03
CA SER A 138 -16.95 -12.89 -7.91
C SER A 138 -17.25 -12.16 -9.22
N LYS A 139 -17.47 -10.84 -9.16
CA LYS A 139 -17.68 -10.02 -10.35
C LYS A 139 -16.41 -9.91 -11.18
N LEU A 140 -15.26 -9.66 -10.52
CA LEU A 140 -13.97 -9.60 -11.21
C LEU A 140 -13.60 -10.92 -11.88
N SER A 141 -14.01 -12.06 -11.34
CA SER A 141 -13.74 -13.37 -11.95
C SER A 141 -14.42 -13.59 -13.31
N SER A 142 -15.39 -12.74 -13.66
CA SER A 142 -16.06 -12.77 -14.97
C SER A 142 -15.32 -12.02 -16.08
N ILE A 143 -14.22 -11.34 -15.76
CA ILE A 143 -13.39 -10.61 -16.72
C ILE A 143 -12.01 -11.29 -16.84
N PRO A 144 -11.29 -11.10 -17.96
CA PRO A 144 -9.93 -11.57 -18.08
C PRO A 144 -9.05 -10.97 -16.97
N ALA A 145 -8.24 -11.82 -16.34
CA ALA A 145 -7.29 -11.34 -15.33
C ALA A 145 -6.26 -10.40 -15.97
N PRO A 146 -5.84 -9.34 -15.28
CA PRO A 146 -4.76 -8.47 -15.74
C PRO A 146 -3.49 -9.27 -16.00
N SER A 147 -2.82 -8.98 -17.12
CA SER A 147 -1.56 -9.61 -17.48
C SER A 147 -0.63 -8.62 -18.18
N ILE A 148 0.64 -8.97 -18.28
CA ILE A 148 1.66 -8.14 -18.90
C ILE A 148 2.38 -8.96 -19.98
N THR A 149 2.40 -8.41 -21.19
CA THR A 149 3.34 -8.84 -22.23
C THR A 149 4.54 -7.92 -22.22
N ARG A 150 5.73 -8.46 -21.99
CA ARG A 150 6.98 -7.67 -21.92
C ARG A 150 8.09 -8.34 -22.73
N PRO A 151 9.05 -7.57 -23.25
CA PRO A 151 10.24 -8.12 -23.92
C PRO A 151 11.18 -8.80 -22.92
N ASP A 152 12.05 -9.64 -23.42
CA ASP A 152 13.11 -10.37 -22.70
C ASP A 152 14.35 -9.48 -22.44
N CYS A 153 14.13 -8.22 -22.14
CA CYS A 153 15.17 -7.25 -21.84
C CYS A 153 14.63 -6.16 -20.90
N ASP A 154 15.54 -5.37 -20.32
CA ASP A 154 15.20 -4.21 -19.53
C ASP A 154 14.41 -3.20 -20.38
N VAL A 155 13.29 -2.70 -19.86
CA VAL A 155 12.50 -1.67 -20.52
C VAL A 155 12.80 -0.33 -19.86
N SER A 156 13.42 0.59 -20.62
CA SER A 156 13.67 1.96 -20.18
C SER A 156 12.60 2.89 -20.75
N VAL A 157 11.92 3.62 -19.87
CA VAL A 157 10.84 4.54 -20.22
C VAL A 157 11.25 5.95 -19.84
N PRO A 158 11.23 6.92 -20.77
CA PRO A 158 11.50 8.32 -20.45
C PRO A 158 10.39 8.86 -19.54
N ILE A 159 10.75 9.73 -18.61
CA ILE A 159 9.81 10.44 -17.74
C ILE A 159 10.01 11.93 -17.84
N GLU A 160 8.96 12.67 -17.54
CA GLU A 160 9.01 14.11 -17.37
C GLU A 160 8.89 14.43 -15.86
N ILE A 161 9.63 15.44 -15.41
CA ILE A 161 9.52 15.96 -14.05
C ILE A 161 9.04 17.38 -14.18
N GLU A 162 7.77 17.60 -13.85
CA GLU A 162 7.12 18.89 -14.04
C GLU A 162 6.72 19.53 -12.71
N LYS A 163 6.69 20.87 -12.69
CA LYS A 163 6.14 21.63 -11.57
C LYS A 163 4.63 21.46 -11.49
N VAL A 164 4.13 21.12 -10.32
CA VAL A 164 2.70 21.08 -10.04
C VAL A 164 2.17 22.51 -10.02
N LYS A 165 1.41 22.90 -11.04
CA LYS A 165 0.79 24.22 -11.15
C LYS A 165 -0.45 24.30 -10.28
N LEU A 166 -0.56 25.38 -9.54
CA LEU A 166 -1.72 25.68 -8.70
C LEU A 166 -2.20 27.09 -8.96
N PRO A 167 -3.51 27.36 -8.77
CA PRO A 167 -4.02 28.74 -8.81
C PRO A 167 -3.28 29.63 -7.80
N THR A 168 -2.98 30.87 -8.16
CA THR A 168 -2.29 31.80 -7.26
C THR A 168 -3.10 32.16 -6.02
N SER A 169 -4.41 31.94 -6.04
CA SER A 169 -5.28 32.03 -4.86
C SER A 169 -5.05 30.90 -3.85
N VAL A 170 -4.44 29.78 -4.27
CA VAL A 170 -4.14 28.60 -3.47
C VAL A 170 -2.66 28.57 -3.09
N GLU A 171 -1.78 28.84 -4.06
CA GLU A 171 -0.33 28.88 -3.89
C GLU A 171 0.21 30.17 -4.55
N PRO A 172 0.67 31.16 -3.76
CA PRO A 172 1.08 32.46 -4.30
C PRO A 172 2.17 32.39 -5.38
N LYS A 173 3.04 31.38 -5.34
CA LYS A 173 4.06 31.16 -6.38
C LYS A 173 3.50 30.55 -7.66
N GLY A 174 2.22 30.19 -7.70
CA GLY A 174 1.55 29.55 -8.84
C GLY A 174 1.99 28.10 -9.09
N TRP A 175 2.86 27.53 -8.25
CA TRP A 175 3.29 26.14 -8.34
C TRP A 175 3.86 25.65 -7.01
N ARG A 176 3.81 24.34 -6.78
CA ARG A 176 4.37 23.72 -5.59
C ARG A 176 4.95 22.34 -5.93
N GLY A 177 6.27 22.18 -5.65
CA GLY A 177 6.98 20.94 -5.87
C GLY A 177 6.92 20.42 -7.31
N THR A 178 7.22 19.15 -7.48
CA THR A 178 7.27 18.50 -8.81
C THR A 178 6.54 17.15 -8.75
N THR A 179 6.06 16.69 -9.91
CA THR A 179 5.48 15.37 -10.11
C THR A 179 6.22 14.64 -11.21
N ILE A 180 6.21 13.30 -11.15
CA ILE A 180 6.75 12.42 -12.19
C ILE A 180 5.63 12.07 -13.14
N LEU A 181 5.83 12.34 -14.43
CA LEU A 181 4.92 11.96 -15.49
C LEU A 181 5.56 10.88 -16.36
N ILE A 182 4.79 9.82 -16.64
CA ILE A 182 5.20 8.70 -17.48
C ILE A 182 4.28 8.62 -18.71
N PRO A 183 4.82 8.39 -19.92
CA PRO A 183 4.01 8.22 -21.11
C PRO A 183 3.29 6.87 -21.10
N VAL A 184 1.98 6.93 -21.32
CA VAL A 184 1.08 5.78 -21.41
C VAL A 184 0.29 5.85 -22.71
N THR A 185 0.33 4.79 -23.52
CA THR A 185 -0.41 4.73 -24.78
C THR A 185 -1.66 3.88 -24.62
N ILE A 186 -2.81 4.45 -24.97
CA ILE A 186 -4.11 3.77 -24.99
C ILE A 186 -4.74 4.05 -26.35
N ASN A 187 -5.21 3.02 -27.05
CA ASN A 187 -5.82 3.13 -28.39
C ASN A 187 -4.93 3.89 -29.39
N GLY A 188 -3.60 3.68 -29.35
CA GLY A 188 -2.64 4.31 -30.25
C GLY A 188 -2.31 5.79 -29.95
N LYS A 189 -2.91 6.39 -28.93
CA LYS A 189 -2.63 7.76 -28.50
C LYS A 189 -1.88 7.78 -27.18
N THR A 190 -0.80 8.55 -27.10
CA THR A 190 0.03 8.65 -25.90
C THR A 190 -0.43 9.81 -25.02
N TYR A 191 -0.59 9.53 -23.73
CA TYR A 191 -0.98 10.43 -22.67
C TYR A 191 0.09 10.47 -21.58
N ARG A 192 0.03 11.44 -20.69
CA ARG A 192 0.94 11.60 -19.55
C ARG A 192 0.22 11.26 -18.28
N PHE A 193 0.64 10.19 -17.60
CA PHE A 193 0.08 9.77 -16.31
C PHE A 193 1.01 10.19 -15.19
N ILE A 194 0.48 10.59 -14.07
CA ILE A 194 1.27 10.75 -12.84
C ILE A 194 1.71 9.37 -12.35
N PHE A 195 2.99 9.23 -12.06
CA PHE A 195 3.55 8.04 -11.41
C PHE A 195 3.60 8.30 -9.90
N ASP A 196 2.72 7.64 -9.14
CA ASP A 196 2.41 7.98 -7.76
C ASP A 196 2.44 6.76 -6.83
N THR A 197 3.53 6.63 -6.05
CA THR A 197 3.66 5.57 -5.03
C THR A 197 2.83 5.83 -3.77
N GLY A 198 2.24 7.01 -3.62
CA GLY A 198 1.30 7.36 -2.56
C GLY A 198 -0.14 6.97 -2.89
N ALA A 199 -0.47 6.75 -4.16
CA ALA A 199 -1.78 6.27 -4.58
C ALA A 199 -1.85 4.74 -4.47
N GLY A 200 -2.75 4.21 -3.64
CA GLY A 200 -2.94 2.76 -3.46
C GLY A 200 -3.51 2.06 -4.70
N THR A 201 -4.18 2.79 -5.59
CA THR A 201 -4.78 2.29 -6.84
C THR A 201 -4.57 3.28 -7.97
N SER A 202 -4.45 2.74 -9.20
CA SER A 202 -4.45 3.53 -10.42
C SER A 202 -5.82 4.17 -10.66
N PHE A 203 -5.81 5.40 -11.17
CA PHE A 203 -6.98 6.26 -11.21
C PHE A 203 -7.12 6.93 -12.57
N MET A 204 -8.37 7.14 -13.00
CA MET A 204 -8.73 8.03 -14.10
C MET A 204 -9.90 8.92 -13.71
N SER A 205 -9.91 10.17 -14.19
CA SER A 205 -11.10 11.00 -14.14
C SER A 205 -12.19 10.41 -15.02
N GLU A 206 -13.47 10.59 -14.66
CA GLU A 206 -14.61 10.09 -15.44
C GLU A 206 -14.57 10.62 -16.88
N ARG A 207 -14.18 11.87 -17.07
CA ARG A 207 -14.03 12.50 -18.39
C ARG A 207 -12.99 11.74 -19.23
N PHE A 208 -11.81 11.51 -18.66
CA PHE A 208 -10.71 10.83 -19.35
C PHE A 208 -11.03 9.36 -19.60
N ALA A 209 -11.63 8.67 -18.63
CA ALA A 209 -12.08 7.30 -18.77
C ALA A 209 -13.05 7.12 -19.97
N LYS A 210 -13.99 8.07 -20.17
CA LYS A 210 -14.88 8.11 -21.33
C LYS A 210 -14.10 8.35 -22.64
N GLU A 211 -13.12 9.27 -22.63
CA GLU A 211 -12.28 9.57 -23.80
C GLU A 211 -11.51 8.34 -24.29
N VAL A 212 -10.91 7.58 -23.37
CA VAL A 212 -10.10 6.41 -23.72
C VAL A 212 -10.89 5.10 -23.80
N GLY A 213 -12.20 5.13 -23.57
CA GLY A 213 -13.08 3.98 -23.75
C GLY A 213 -12.98 2.95 -22.63
N VAL A 214 -12.82 3.40 -21.37
CA VAL A 214 -12.86 2.49 -20.22
C VAL A 214 -14.19 1.78 -20.15
N ARG A 215 -14.16 0.43 -20.12
CA ARG A 215 -15.33 -0.41 -19.86
C ARG A 215 -15.59 -0.44 -18.36
N MET A 216 -16.69 0.14 -17.92
CA MET A 216 -17.09 0.17 -16.53
C MET A 216 -17.58 -1.23 -16.08
N LEU A 217 -17.23 -1.64 -14.86
CA LEU A 217 -17.62 -2.91 -14.27
C LEU A 217 -18.85 -2.80 -13.34
N ASN A 218 -19.49 -1.63 -13.34
CA ASN A 218 -20.73 -1.31 -12.60
C ASN A 218 -20.65 -1.50 -11.08
N ASP A 219 -19.45 -1.46 -10.51
CA ASP A 219 -19.25 -1.56 -9.07
C ASP A 219 -18.90 -0.19 -8.48
N SER A 220 -19.66 0.19 -7.45
CA SER A 220 -19.33 1.34 -6.63
C SER A 220 -18.25 0.96 -5.62
N LEU A 221 -17.20 1.76 -5.57
CA LEU A 221 -16.09 1.63 -4.62
C LEU A 221 -16.04 2.87 -3.75
N THR A 222 -15.84 2.68 -2.46
CA THR A 222 -15.48 3.80 -1.60
C THR A 222 -13.99 4.10 -1.75
N ILE A 223 -13.66 5.28 -2.26
CA ILE A 223 -12.29 5.77 -2.38
C ILE A 223 -12.01 6.65 -1.16
N ASN A 224 -11.06 6.24 -0.35
CA ASN A 224 -10.57 7.06 0.75
C ASN A 224 -9.38 7.91 0.28
N SER A 225 -9.32 9.14 0.73
CA SER A 225 -8.21 10.07 0.51
C SER A 225 -7.48 10.33 1.82
N THR A 226 -6.25 10.80 1.76
CA THR A 226 -5.51 11.31 2.92
C THR A 226 -6.15 12.55 3.54
N LEU A 227 -7.04 13.23 2.80
CA LEU A 227 -7.86 14.32 3.30
C LEU A 227 -9.25 13.82 3.71
N PRO A 228 -9.93 14.49 4.66
CA PRO A 228 -11.26 14.13 5.10
C PRO A 228 -12.26 14.06 3.94
N GLY A 229 -13.02 12.99 3.87
CA GLY A 229 -14.06 12.74 2.88
C GLY A 229 -13.77 11.50 2.04
N ALA A 230 -14.73 10.58 2.04
CA ALA A 230 -14.75 9.45 1.13
C ALA A 230 -15.50 9.85 -0.15
N MET A 231 -15.11 9.27 -1.27
CA MET A 231 -15.76 9.45 -2.56
C MET A 231 -16.19 8.11 -3.11
N ASN A 232 -17.32 8.07 -3.77
CA ASN A 232 -17.73 6.87 -4.50
C ASN A 232 -17.13 6.92 -5.90
N GLY A 233 -16.29 5.94 -6.20
CA GLY A 233 -15.78 5.69 -7.54
C GLY A 233 -16.35 4.42 -8.12
N GLN A 234 -15.96 4.12 -9.33
CA GLN A 234 -16.32 2.88 -10.02
C GLN A 234 -15.06 2.19 -10.49
N MET A 235 -15.11 0.87 -10.64
CA MET A 235 -14.02 0.13 -11.27
C MET A 235 -14.28 -0.02 -12.76
N GLY A 236 -13.23 0.09 -13.54
CA GLY A 236 -13.26 -0.13 -14.98
C GLY A 236 -11.99 -0.83 -15.46
N THR A 237 -11.95 -1.13 -16.74
CA THR A 237 -10.78 -1.69 -17.41
C THR A 237 -10.70 -1.17 -18.84
N VAL A 238 -9.50 -1.12 -19.39
CA VAL A 238 -9.25 -0.98 -20.83
C VAL A 238 -8.68 -2.29 -21.37
N GLU A 239 -8.85 -2.55 -22.66
CA GLU A 239 -8.34 -3.77 -23.26
C GLU A 239 -6.81 -3.83 -23.19
N ASN A 240 -6.16 -2.75 -23.59
CA ASN A 240 -4.70 -2.64 -23.59
C ASN A 240 -4.24 -1.25 -23.16
N MET A 241 -3.17 -1.23 -22.37
CA MET A 241 -2.44 -0.04 -21.99
C MET A 241 -0.94 -0.31 -22.20
N GLN A 242 -0.25 0.55 -22.94
CA GLN A 242 1.17 0.35 -23.27
C GLN A 242 2.05 1.37 -22.56
N ILE A 243 3.15 0.89 -21.98
CA ILE A 243 4.19 1.72 -21.37
C ILE A 243 5.56 1.24 -21.89
N GLY A 244 6.24 2.10 -22.65
CA GLY A 244 7.41 1.67 -23.42
C GLY A 244 7.05 0.53 -24.37
N SER A 245 7.77 -0.59 -24.30
CA SER A 245 7.51 -1.81 -25.07
C SER A 245 6.66 -2.85 -24.32
N MET A 246 6.18 -2.54 -23.12
CA MET A 246 5.30 -3.42 -22.34
C MET A 246 3.84 -3.15 -22.65
N ILE A 247 3.03 -4.20 -22.76
CA ILE A 247 1.58 -4.12 -22.95
C ILE A 247 0.90 -4.74 -21.74
N PHE A 248 0.05 -3.95 -21.10
CA PHE A 248 -0.80 -4.36 -19.98
C PHE A 248 -2.17 -4.69 -20.53
N HIS A 249 -2.60 -5.93 -20.38
CA HIS A 249 -3.90 -6.42 -20.80
C HIS A 249 -4.87 -6.32 -19.64
N TYR A 250 -6.03 -5.76 -19.89
CA TYR A 250 -7.15 -5.63 -18.93
C TYR A 250 -6.76 -5.04 -17.55
N PRO A 251 -5.91 -3.99 -17.47
CA PRO A 251 -5.59 -3.37 -16.19
C PRO A 251 -6.86 -2.86 -15.52
N LEU A 252 -6.97 -3.07 -14.21
CA LEU A 252 -8.04 -2.49 -13.41
C LEU A 252 -7.74 -1.02 -13.12
N ILE A 253 -8.76 -0.19 -13.23
CA ILE A 253 -8.65 1.26 -13.08
C ILE A 253 -9.79 1.74 -12.21
N THR A 254 -9.48 2.53 -11.20
CA THR A 254 -10.49 3.25 -10.44
C THR A 254 -10.89 4.52 -11.19
N VAL A 255 -12.18 4.65 -11.51
CA VAL A 255 -12.73 5.82 -12.15
C VAL A 255 -13.48 6.65 -11.11
N ALA A 256 -13.02 7.87 -10.89
CA ALA A 256 -13.66 8.79 -9.97
C ALA A 256 -14.52 9.82 -10.68
N PRO A 257 -15.68 10.19 -10.08
CA PRO A 257 -16.51 11.27 -10.58
C PRO A 257 -15.74 12.60 -10.55
N PRO A 258 -16.28 13.68 -11.17
CA PRO A 258 -15.66 15.00 -11.14
C PRO A 258 -15.29 15.43 -9.72
N ASN A 259 -14.06 15.86 -9.52
CA ASN A 259 -13.49 16.15 -8.21
C ASN A 259 -12.45 17.29 -8.29
N ALA A 260 -11.85 17.64 -7.14
CA ALA A 260 -10.90 18.74 -7.05
C ALA A 260 -9.61 18.49 -7.86
N LEU A 261 -9.13 17.24 -7.97
CA LEU A 261 -7.94 16.94 -8.77
C LEU A 261 -8.19 17.22 -10.26
N ASP A 262 -9.37 16.82 -10.76
CA ASP A 262 -9.77 17.05 -12.15
C ASP A 262 -9.98 18.55 -12.45
N SER A 263 -10.68 19.26 -11.56
CA SER A 263 -11.06 20.66 -11.79
C SER A 263 -9.94 21.66 -11.46
N VAL A 264 -9.16 21.43 -10.42
CA VAL A 264 -8.13 22.37 -9.93
C VAL A 264 -6.74 22.00 -10.47
N MET A 265 -6.36 20.73 -10.37
CA MET A 265 -5.01 20.26 -10.74
C MET A 265 -4.95 19.70 -12.16
N ARG A 266 -6.08 19.47 -12.80
CA ARG A 266 -6.21 18.90 -14.16
C ARG A 266 -5.47 17.57 -14.30
N VAL A 267 -5.60 16.71 -13.29
CA VAL A 267 -5.03 15.37 -13.29
C VAL A 267 -6.02 14.42 -13.97
N ASP A 268 -5.65 13.92 -15.13
CA ASP A 268 -6.49 12.99 -15.90
C ASP A 268 -6.32 11.55 -15.41
N ALA A 269 -5.09 11.15 -15.09
CA ALA A 269 -4.79 9.78 -14.68
C ALA A 269 -3.53 9.66 -13.80
N ILE A 270 -3.57 8.66 -12.93
CA ILE A 270 -2.50 8.30 -12.00
C ILE A 270 -2.22 6.81 -12.15
N LEU A 271 -0.95 6.41 -12.20
CA LEU A 271 -0.51 5.03 -11.98
C LEU A 271 -0.12 4.86 -10.52
N GLY A 272 -0.86 4.04 -9.80
CA GLY A 272 -0.69 3.78 -8.38
C GLY A 272 0.03 2.47 -8.06
N MET A 273 -0.02 2.09 -6.79
CA MET A 273 0.66 0.90 -6.27
C MET A 273 0.11 -0.42 -6.81
N ASP A 274 -1.14 -0.49 -7.22
CA ASP A 274 -1.71 -1.65 -7.92
C ASP A 274 -1.00 -1.95 -9.25
N PHE A 275 -0.55 -0.91 -9.95
CA PHE A 275 0.29 -1.03 -11.14
C PHE A 275 1.75 -1.28 -10.77
N ILE A 276 2.31 -0.51 -9.82
CA ILE A 276 3.72 -0.57 -9.43
C ILE A 276 4.08 -1.95 -8.88
N ASN A 277 3.18 -2.58 -8.13
CA ASN A 277 3.36 -3.92 -7.55
C ASN A 277 3.31 -5.08 -8.55
N LEU A 278 3.04 -4.82 -9.83
CA LEU A 278 3.16 -5.84 -10.87
C LEU A 278 4.62 -6.17 -11.21
N PHE A 279 5.56 -5.42 -10.67
CA PHE A 279 7.00 -5.57 -10.91
C PHE A 279 7.73 -5.93 -9.62
N ASP A 280 8.66 -6.87 -9.71
CA ASP A 280 9.55 -7.22 -8.59
C ASP A 280 10.53 -6.10 -8.27
N GLU A 281 10.91 -5.33 -9.30
CA GLU A 281 11.82 -4.19 -9.18
C GLU A 281 11.51 -3.14 -10.24
N LEU A 282 11.63 -1.88 -9.84
CA LEU A 282 11.75 -0.76 -10.78
C LEU A 282 12.82 0.24 -10.28
N ARG A 283 13.51 0.87 -11.22
CA ARG A 283 14.62 1.78 -10.94
C ARG A 283 14.27 3.16 -11.45
N ILE A 284 14.18 4.13 -10.55
CA ILE A 284 13.86 5.53 -10.88
C ILE A 284 15.18 6.32 -10.94
N TYR A 285 15.45 6.92 -12.10
CA TYR A 285 16.63 7.76 -12.34
C TYR A 285 16.20 9.20 -12.63
N PRO A 286 15.94 10.04 -11.60
CA PRO A 286 15.40 11.39 -11.81
C PRO A 286 16.32 12.30 -12.62
N LYS A 287 17.65 12.18 -12.42
CA LYS A 287 18.66 12.97 -13.16
C LYS A 287 18.72 12.60 -14.64
N GLU A 288 18.51 11.33 -14.95
CA GLU A 288 18.49 10.80 -16.32
C GLU A 288 17.10 10.85 -16.94
N LYS A 289 16.10 11.27 -16.16
CA LYS A 289 14.68 11.36 -16.57
C LYS A 289 14.18 10.05 -17.17
N LYS A 290 14.38 8.94 -16.45
CA LYS A 290 13.88 7.62 -16.88
C LYS A 290 13.48 6.76 -15.70
N ILE A 291 12.56 5.81 -15.96
CA ILE A 291 12.28 4.65 -15.13
C ILE A 291 12.69 3.42 -15.92
N VAL A 292 13.37 2.48 -15.26
CA VAL A 292 13.74 1.20 -15.84
C VAL A 292 12.99 0.08 -15.15
N PHE A 293 12.39 -0.79 -15.94
CA PHE A 293 11.73 -2.02 -15.53
C PHE A 293 12.66 -3.19 -15.91
N PRO A 294 13.49 -3.69 -15.01
CA PRO A 294 14.45 -4.73 -15.32
C PRO A 294 13.76 -6.06 -15.62
N VAL A 295 14.34 -6.86 -16.51
CA VAL A 295 13.86 -8.22 -16.79
C VAL A 295 14.21 -9.18 -15.66
N SER A 296 15.33 -8.93 -14.99
CA SER A 296 15.78 -9.69 -13.83
C SER A 296 15.96 -8.78 -12.63
N SER A 297 15.39 -9.18 -11.51
CA SER A 297 15.49 -8.41 -10.26
C SER A 297 16.88 -8.51 -9.65
N THR A 298 17.35 -7.42 -9.06
CA THR A 298 18.53 -7.42 -8.20
C THR A 298 18.28 -8.32 -6.98
N PRO A 299 19.22 -9.19 -6.58
CA PRO A 299 19.08 -9.96 -5.37
C PRO A 299 18.80 -9.06 -4.16
N LEU A 300 17.77 -9.38 -3.41
CA LEU A 300 17.45 -8.63 -2.19
C LEU A 300 18.56 -8.79 -1.16
N PRO A 301 18.88 -7.75 -0.39
CA PRO A 301 19.85 -7.86 0.70
C PRO A 301 19.36 -8.88 1.74
N THR A 302 20.28 -9.63 2.30
CA THR A 302 19.98 -10.64 3.33
C THR A 302 19.65 -10.02 4.68
N SER A 303 20.09 -8.79 4.90
CA SER A 303 19.85 -8.00 6.12
C SER A 303 19.79 -6.51 5.80
N GLY A 304 19.34 -5.69 6.75
CA GLY A 304 19.31 -4.23 6.60
C GLY A 304 18.28 -3.73 5.59
N ARG A 305 17.21 -4.49 5.37
CA ARG A 305 16.11 -4.05 4.52
C ARG A 305 15.49 -2.79 5.11
N ASN A 306 15.34 -1.78 4.29
CA ASN A 306 14.87 -0.47 4.71
C ASN A 306 13.53 -0.05 4.11
N MET A 307 12.88 -0.95 3.35
CA MET A 307 11.60 -0.68 2.71
C MET A 307 10.62 -1.83 2.95
N ILE A 308 9.39 -1.49 3.24
CA ILE A 308 8.24 -2.42 3.33
C ILE A 308 7.09 -1.90 2.48
N LEU A 309 6.24 -2.84 2.07
CA LEU A 309 4.95 -2.55 1.45
C LEU A 309 3.85 -2.99 2.42
N THR A 310 3.17 -2.04 3.04
CA THR A 310 2.08 -2.30 3.97
C THR A 310 0.87 -1.46 3.60
N ASP A 311 -0.33 -2.04 3.62
CA ASP A 311 -1.57 -1.36 3.25
C ASP A 311 -1.51 -0.63 1.89
N ARG A 312 -0.85 -1.25 0.90
CA ARG A 312 -0.58 -0.67 -0.42
C ARG A 312 0.25 0.61 -0.40
N ALA A 313 1.00 0.85 0.67
CA ALA A 313 1.87 2.01 0.82
C ALA A 313 3.31 1.58 1.03
N LEU A 314 4.24 2.19 0.31
CA LEU A 314 5.66 2.00 0.53
C LEU A 314 6.09 2.80 1.76
N LYS A 315 6.75 2.14 2.71
CA LYS A 315 7.32 2.78 3.89
C LYS A 315 8.82 2.50 3.97
N ILE A 316 9.57 3.54 4.31
CA ILE A 316 11.03 3.49 4.43
C ILE A 316 11.40 3.62 5.90
N LYS A 317 12.31 2.76 6.35
CA LYS A 317 12.98 2.92 7.64
C LYS A 317 14.00 4.04 7.53
N ALA A 318 13.91 5.01 8.41
CA ALA A 318 14.88 6.10 8.55
C ALA A 318 15.28 6.27 10.04
N GLU A 319 16.30 7.04 10.28
CA GLU A 319 16.74 7.39 11.60
C GLU A 319 16.93 8.91 11.67
N ALA A 320 16.36 9.53 12.70
CA ALA A 320 16.56 10.93 12.98
C ALA A 320 17.95 11.17 13.63
N ASN A 321 18.40 12.41 13.63
CA ASN A 321 19.72 12.78 14.19
C ASN A 321 19.90 12.42 15.68
N ASN A 322 18.80 12.30 16.41
CA ASN A 322 18.78 11.89 17.81
C ASN A 322 18.77 10.37 18.01
N GLY A 323 18.88 9.57 16.93
CA GLY A 323 18.83 8.11 16.96
C GLY A 323 17.40 7.53 16.97
N GLU A 324 16.36 8.36 16.89
CA GLU A 324 14.98 7.89 16.84
C GLU A 324 14.69 7.21 15.50
N ARG A 325 14.09 6.02 15.57
CA ARG A 325 13.67 5.27 14.38
C ARG A 325 12.36 5.82 13.83
N LEU A 326 12.37 6.19 12.57
CA LEU A 326 11.23 6.72 11.83
C LEU A 326 10.76 5.73 10.78
N LYS A 327 9.45 5.71 10.56
CA LYS A 327 8.80 4.99 9.46
C LYS A 327 8.15 6.04 8.54
N LEU A 328 8.81 6.35 7.43
CA LEU A 328 8.39 7.38 6.50
C LEU A 328 7.61 6.77 5.33
N HIS A 329 6.55 7.42 4.88
CA HIS A 329 5.86 7.07 3.65
C HIS A 329 6.68 7.55 2.45
N PHE A 330 6.96 6.67 1.49
CA PHE A 330 7.62 7.03 0.23
C PHE A 330 6.56 7.32 -0.83
N ASP A 331 6.37 8.59 -1.11
CA ASP A 331 5.27 9.10 -1.92
C ASP A 331 5.81 10.01 -3.04
N THR A 332 5.84 9.49 -4.28
CA THR A 332 6.28 10.26 -5.46
C THR A 332 5.22 11.25 -5.96
N GLY A 333 4.00 11.14 -5.49
CA GLY A 333 2.93 12.12 -5.72
C GLY A 333 3.00 13.30 -4.75
N CYS A 334 3.73 13.15 -3.64
CA CYS A 334 3.92 14.22 -2.67
C CYS A 334 5.13 15.09 -3.04
N SER A 335 4.90 16.39 -3.16
CA SER A 335 5.91 17.35 -3.59
C SER A 335 6.77 17.90 -2.44
N THR A 336 6.49 17.55 -1.19
CA THR A 336 7.21 18.02 0.00
C THR A 336 7.39 16.88 0.99
N ALA A 337 8.55 16.82 1.64
CA ALA A 337 8.72 15.95 2.80
C ALA A 337 8.08 16.58 4.04
N GLY A 338 7.46 15.76 4.88
CA GLY A 338 6.83 16.20 6.11
C GLY A 338 6.76 15.08 7.13
N LEU A 339 6.62 15.45 8.39
CA LEU A 339 6.40 14.53 9.48
C LEU A 339 4.94 14.60 9.93
N TYR A 340 4.38 13.46 10.32
CA TYR A 340 3.00 13.41 10.79
C TYR A 340 2.81 14.16 12.11
N TYR A 341 1.60 14.61 12.36
CA TYR A 341 1.22 15.34 13.58
C TYR A 341 1.64 14.62 14.88
N ARG A 342 1.61 13.29 14.91
CA ARG A 342 2.10 12.52 16.07
C ARG A 342 3.57 12.76 16.39
N TYR A 343 4.41 12.97 15.38
CA TYR A 343 5.81 13.32 15.60
C TYR A 343 5.92 14.71 16.23
N TYR A 344 5.15 15.66 15.69
CA TYR A 344 5.08 17.01 16.28
C TYR A 344 4.61 16.97 17.73
N GLU A 345 3.56 16.21 18.09
CA GLU A 345 3.09 16.10 19.48
C GLU A 345 4.17 15.57 20.43
N GLY A 346 4.95 14.58 20.00
CA GLY A 346 6.06 14.03 20.79
C GLY A 346 7.25 14.99 20.95
N HIS A 347 7.43 15.95 20.04
CA HIS A 347 8.58 16.85 19.95
C HIS A 347 8.17 18.33 20.00
N LYS A 348 6.98 18.62 20.50
CA LYS A 348 6.34 19.94 20.43
C LYS A 348 7.21 21.06 20.97
N SER A 349 7.84 20.88 22.14
CA SER A 349 8.67 21.91 22.78
C SER A 349 9.91 22.26 21.95
N GLU A 350 10.54 21.29 21.34
CA GLU A 350 11.72 21.48 20.50
C GLU A 350 11.33 22.14 19.14
N LEU A 351 10.27 21.63 18.52
CA LEU A 351 9.81 22.12 17.21
C LEU A 351 9.21 23.53 17.31
N ASP A 352 8.47 23.86 18.37
CA ASP A 352 7.96 25.22 18.60
C ASP A 352 9.10 26.23 18.91
N ALA A 353 10.21 25.76 19.48
CA ALA A 353 11.33 26.64 19.78
C ALA A 353 12.23 26.93 18.56
N SER A 354 12.35 25.98 17.61
CA SER A 354 13.26 26.07 16.48
C SER A 354 12.54 26.17 15.10
N GLY A 355 11.27 25.83 15.06
CA GLY A 355 10.47 25.76 13.82
C GLY A 355 9.90 27.12 13.40
N LYS A 356 9.59 27.20 12.10
CA LYS A 356 8.77 28.27 11.54
C LYS A 356 7.44 27.67 11.10
N ARG A 357 6.34 28.36 11.40
CA ARG A 357 5.03 27.98 10.88
C ARG A 357 4.91 28.44 9.44
N GLU A 358 4.51 27.53 8.59
CA GLU A 358 4.26 27.82 7.17
C GLU A 358 2.88 27.30 6.77
N HIS A 359 2.21 28.03 5.87
CA HIS A 359 0.98 27.57 5.26
C HIS A 359 1.29 26.43 4.30
N ILE A 360 0.65 25.28 4.51
CA ILE A 360 0.77 24.12 3.63
C ILE A 360 -0.54 23.91 2.87
N THR A 361 -0.44 23.85 1.56
CA THR A 361 -1.55 23.48 0.69
C THR A 361 -1.39 22.04 0.23
N GLY A 362 -2.36 21.21 0.53
CA GLY A 362 -2.43 19.82 0.07
C GLY A 362 -3.71 19.60 -0.75
N GLY A 363 -3.65 18.78 -1.78
CA GLY A 363 -4.80 18.38 -2.59
C GLY A 363 -5.16 16.92 -2.37
N GLY A 364 -6.45 16.64 -2.29
CA GLY A 364 -7.05 15.31 -2.34
C GLY A 364 -8.30 15.35 -3.19
N PHE A 365 -8.98 14.23 -3.36
CA PHE A 365 -10.14 14.14 -4.28
C PHE A 365 -11.23 15.18 -4.01
N ASN A 366 -11.47 15.54 -2.77
CA ASN A 366 -12.61 16.37 -2.42
C ASN A 366 -12.26 17.82 -2.06
N ILE A 367 -11.03 18.12 -1.64
CA ILE A 367 -10.70 19.41 -1.05
C ILE A 367 -9.22 19.75 -1.34
N VAL A 368 -9.00 21.04 -1.66
CA VAL A 368 -7.69 21.66 -1.50
C VAL A 368 -7.69 22.34 -0.13
N VAL A 369 -6.85 21.88 0.77
CA VAL A 369 -6.78 22.40 2.14
C VAL A 369 -5.49 23.17 2.30
N THR A 370 -5.61 24.40 2.79
CA THR A 370 -4.46 25.16 3.32
C THR A 370 -4.48 25.04 4.84
N LYS A 371 -3.38 24.55 5.42
CA LYS A 371 -3.20 24.45 6.88
C LYS A 371 -1.98 25.29 7.29
N GLU A 372 -2.08 25.91 8.46
CA GLU A 372 -0.93 26.51 9.15
C GLU A 372 -0.07 25.46 9.80
#